data_5558a5aee086640a8f7498629f4202ce
#
_entry.id   5558a5aee086640a8f7498629f4202ce
#
_cell.length_a   1.000
_cell.length_b   1.000
_cell.length_c   1.000
_cell.angle_alpha   90.00
_cell.angle_beta   90.00
_cell.angle_gamma   90.00
#
_symmetry.space_group_name_H-M   'P 1'
#
loop_
_entity.id
_entity.type
_entity.pdbx_description
1 polymer ?
#
loop_
_entity_poly.entity_id
_entity_poly.type
_entity_poly.pdbx_seq_one_letter_code
_entity_poly.pdbx_strand_id
1 'polypeptide(L)'
;MWWLIILGLLLVLIVVLIVRTMNYQPKKVEVTSLPKLEVDNELLTKHLQEMIQIPTVSNHDFEKCDKEVFASFPKLLVKNYPLVNEKCEFKKIGNTGLVYHWKGKRSDSPTVLMAHYDVVATGEASKWKHAPFAGEIADGQLWGRGTLDTKITLLGVMEGAERMLKEGYIPEHDIYLCFSGNEEVAGDGAPGIVKYFESINVHPALVVDEGGAIVPDMFPSIPPLAVIGVGEKGMMDLRMSVPGEGGHASHPPVHTALGVLSKAICDSEKHPFKASLSAPIKGLLETVGRNLPFGLQKVALANMWLFGGILKKAFVAQGGELAAMLKTTQSWNMASASPQANIIPNDAKAVCNLRLMNTDSPQQALEHIKQAVNNPKVEFEIIDGMAASPYTDVNSPEYQKVSTAINRTWPNTLVTPYLMIACSDSRHYPPICDHICRFSCMQLDKEQRNMIHNYNERIKLPMIGECVTFYLNLIRTL
;
A
#
# COMPACT_ATOMS: atom_id res chain seq x y z
N MET A 1 -53.02 17.14 -15.09
CA MET A 1 -52.86 17.27 -13.63
C MET A 1 -51.66 16.47 -13.07
N TRP A 2 -51.51 15.18 -13.35
CA TRP A 2 -50.37 14.35 -12.89
C TRP A 2 -49.00 14.82 -13.35
N TRP A 3 -48.86 15.31 -14.58
CA TRP A 3 -47.56 15.82 -15.10
C TRP A 3 -47.09 17.09 -14.38
N LEU A 4 -48.00 17.96 -13.87
CA LEU A 4 -47.65 19.13 -13.08
C LEU A 4 -47.07 18.71 -11.69
N ILE A 5 -47.61 17.64 -11.10
CA ILE A 5 -47.09 17.08 -9.85
C ILE A 5 -45.67 16.51 -10.08
N ILE A 6 -45.49 15.77 -11.19
CA ILE A 6 -44.15 15.23 -11.55
C ILE A 6 -43.16 16.38 -11.77
N LEU A 7 -43.55 17.42 -12.50
CA LEU A 7 -42.72 18.60 -12.74
C LEU A 7 -42.36 19.30 -11.44
N GLY A 8 -43.32 19.46 -10.51
CA GLY A 8 -43.08 20.01 -9.20
C GLY A 8 -42.10 19.19 -8.37
N LEU A 9 -42.23 17.84 -8.35
CA LEU A 9 -41.31 16.96 -7.66
C LEU A 9 -39.89 17.00 -8.27
N LEU A 10 -39.77 17.09 -9.59
CA LEU A 10 -38.48 17.24 -10.25
C LEU A 10 -37.83 18.57 -9.90
N LEU A 11 -38.59 19.66 -9.85
CA LEU A 11 -38.07 20.96 -9.44
C LEU A 11 -37.56 20.94 -7.99
N VAL A 12 -38.32 20.36 -7.07
CA VAL A 12 -37.89 20.16 -5.68
C VAL A 12 -36.62 19.35 -5.61
N LEU A 13 -36.52 18.24 -6.36
CA LEU A 13 -35.30 17.41 -6.42
C LEU A 13 -34.10 18.24 -6.90
N ILE A 14 -34.24 19.01 -7.98
CA ILE A 14 -33.17 19.88 -8.50
C ILE A 14 -32.72 20.89 -7.43
N VAL A 15 -33.66 21.55 -6.76
CA VAL A 15 -33.33 22.49 -5.68
C VAL A 15 -32.56 21.79 -4.55
N VAL A 16 -33.02 20.62 -4.12
CA VAL A 16 -32.30 19.82 -3.09
C VAL A 16 -30.88 19.48 -3.53
N LEU A 17 -30.67 19.03 -4.77
CA LEU A 17 -29.36 18.71 -5.32
C LEU A 17 -28.44 19.94 -5.31
N ILE A 18 -28.94 21.09 -5.75
CA ILE A 18 -28.16 22.35 -5.79
C ILE A 18 -27.81 22.81 -4.38
N VAL A 19 -28.79 22.89 -3.47
CA VAL A 19 -28.56 23.34 -2.06
C VAL A 19 -27.54 22.43 -1.36
N ARG A 20 -27.67 21.10 -1.50
CA ARG A 20 -26.69 20.17 -0.96
C ARG A 20 -25.30 20.39 -1.54
N THR A 21 -25.20 20.63 -2.84
CA THR A 21 -23.92 20.89 -3.51
C THR A 21 -23.28 22.21 -3.05
N MET A 22 -24.09 23.27 -2.88
CA MET A 22 -23.62 24.56 -2.36
C MET A 22 -23.09 24.44 -0.92
N ASN A 23 -23.72 23.62 -0.08
CA ASN A 23 -23.29 23.35 1.29
C ASN A 23 -22.15 22.35 1.39
N TYR A 24 -21.77 21.70 0.27
CA TYR A 24 -20.70 20.71 0.21
C TYR A 24 -19.33 21.39 0.04
N GLN A 25 -18.94 22.15 1.08
CA GLN A 25 -17.73 22.95 1.07
C GLN A 25 -16.54 22.20 1.68
N PRO A 26 -15.29 22.60 1.38
CA PRO A 26 -14.10 22.10 2.03
C PRO A 26 -14.21 22.14 3.55
N LYS A 27 -13.73 21.10 4.22
CA LYS A 27 -13.59 21.11 5.68
C LYS A 27 -12.38 21.98 6.03
N LYS A 28 -12.56 22.93 6.95
CA LYS A 28 -11.42 23.67 7.49
C LYS A 28 -10.60 22.73 8.37
N VAL A 29 -9.32 22.62 8.09
CA VAL A 29 -8.36 21.94 8.94
C VAL A 29 -7.55 23.03 9.64
N GLU A 30 -7.75 23.19 10.94
CA GLU A 30 -6.93 24.08 11.74
C GLU A 30 -5.65 23.33 12.11
N VAL A 31 -4.55 23.71 11.48
CA VAL A 31 -3.22 23.18 11.81
C VAL A 31 -2.45 24.28 12.52
N THR A 32 -2.11 24.04 13.78
CA THR A 32 -1.18 24.93 14.49
C THR A 32 0.16 24.91 13.73
N SER A 33 0.55 26.06 13.20
CA SER A 33 1.86 26.19 12.54
C SER A 33 2.96 25.99 13.57
N LEU A 34 3.88 25.09 13.30
CA LEU A 34 5.12 24.95 14.05
C LEU A 34 6.24 25.72 13.31
N PRO A 35 7.30 26.17 14.00
CA PRO A 35 8.47 26.69 13.35
C PRO A 35 8.99 25.72 12.28
N LYS A 36 9.40 26.25 11.15
CA LYS A 36 10.00 25.41 10.08
C LYS A 36 11.22 24.70 10.63
N LEU A 37 11.22 23.39 10.48
CA LEU A 37 12.34 22.57 10.89
C LEU A 37 13.46 22.69 9.84
N GLU A 38 14.64 23.08 10.29
CA GLU A 38 15.83 23.03 9.46
C GLU A 38 16.41 21.63 9.49
N VAL A 39 16.63 21.05 8.32
CA VAL A 39 17.26 19.73 8.13
C VAL A 39 18.49 19.89 7.24
N ASP A 40 19.53 19.14 7.55
CA ASP A 40 20.76 19.10 6.75
C ASP A 40 20.58 18.12 5.58
N ASN A 41 20.08 18.64 4.46
CA ASN A 41 19.82 17.83 3.28
C ASN A 41 21.04 17.11 2.72
N GLU A 42 22.26 17.65 2.89
CA GLU A 42 23.49 17.00 2.42
C GLU A 42 23.79 15.76 3.26
N LEU A 43 23.70 15.88 4.58
CA LEU A 43 23.88 14.75 5.49
C LEU A 43 22.81 13.67 5.26
N LEU A 44 21.52 14.06 5.15
CA LEU A 44 20.42 13.14 4.89
C LEU A 44 20.59 12.40 3.56
N THR A 45 20.99 13.12 2.50
CA THR A 45 21.26 12.53 1.19
C THR A 45 22.41 11.52 1.27
N LYS A 46 23.48 11.83 2.00
CA LYS A 46 24.60 10.93 2.22
C LYS A 46 24.16 9.67 2.96
N HIS A 47 23.37 9.79 4.03
CA HIS A 47 22.89 8.61 4.77
C HIS A 47 21.99 7.72 3.89
N LEU A 48 21.10 8.30 3.08
CA LEU A 48 20.30 7.52 2.12
C LEU A 48 21.19 6.87 1.05
N GLN A 49 22.17 7.57 0.54
CA GLN A 49 23.14 7.04 -0.42
C GLN A 49 23.88 5.82 0.15
N GLU A 50 24.38 5.91 1.39
CA GLU A 50 25.02 4.78 2.07
C GLU A 50 24.08 3.58 2.24
N MET A 51 22.77 3.81 2.50
CA MET A 51 21.79 2.74 2.56
C MET A 51 21.54 2.09 1.19
N ILE A 52 21.46 2.90 0.11
CA ILE A 52 21.27 2.40 -1.26
C ILE A 52 22.47 1.56 -1.70
N GLN A 53 23.67 1.90 -1.29
CA GLN A 53 24.90 1.17 -1.61
C GLN A 53 24.99 -0.22 -0.97
N ILE A 54 24.11 -0.57 -0.04
CA ILE A 54 23.98 -1.92 0.49
C ILE A 54 22.87 -2.65 -0.27
N PRO A 55 23.19 -3.60 -1.17
CA PRO A 55 22.22 -4.26 -2.05
C PRO A 55 21.44 -5.39 -1.34
N THR A 56 20.58 -5.05 -0.43
CA THR A 56 19.75 -5.97 0.36
C THR A 56 18.63 -6.61 -0.46
N VAL A 57 18.99 -7.29 -1.54
CA VAL A 57 18.02 -8.00 -2.41
C VAL A 57 17.50 -9.23 -1.70
N SER A 58 16.20 -9.26 -1.42
CA SER A 58 15.56 -10.37 -0.72
C SER A 58 15.21 -11.54 -1.64
N ASN A 59 15.09 -12.73 -1.03
CA ASN A 59 14.62 -13.96 -1.67
C ASN A 59 13.70 -14.69 -0.68
N HIS A 60 12.68 -15.37 -1.17
CA HIS A 60 11.79 -16.21 -0.34
C HIS A 60 12.56 -17.22 0.52
N ASP A 61 13.65 -17.76 0.01
CA ASP A 61 14.59 -18.58 0.76
C ASP A 61 15.76 -17.73 1.20
N PHE A 62 15.79 -17.36 2.49
CA PHE A 62 16.85 -16.50 3.05
C PHE A 62 18.25 -17.09 2.88
N GLU A 63 18.39 -18.43 2.74
CA GLU A 63 19.68 -19.07 2.46
C GLU A 63 20.26 -18.64 1.11
N LYS A 64 19.44 -18.14 0.20
CA LYS A 64 19.85 -17.60 -1.11
C LYS A 64 20.16 -16.11 -1.09
N CYS A 65 19.88 -15.42 0.02
CA CYS A 65 20.29 -14.04 0.20
C CYS A 65 21.78 -13.94 0.52
N ASP A 66 22.38 -12.79 0.19
CA ASP A 66 23.73 -12.47 0.63
C ASP A 66 23.71 -12.08 2.11
N LYS A 67 23.98 -13.04 2.98
CA LYS A 67 23.92 -12.87 4.45
C LYS A 67 24.88 -11.81 4.97
N GLU A 68 26.04 -11.60 4.32
CA GLU A 68 27.00 -10.58 4.72
C GLU A 68 26.47 -9.18 4.42
N VAL A 69 25.83 -9.01 3.26
CA VAL A 69 25.14 -7.77 2.89
C VAL A 69 24.03 -7.47 3.91
N PHE A 70 23.16 -8.43 4.21
CA PHE A 70 22.10 -8.22 5.21
C PHE A 70 22.66 -7.94 6.61
N ALA A 71 23.76 -8.58 7.01
CA ALA A 71 24.43 -8.31 8.29
C ALA A 71 25.15 -6.95 8.34
N SER A 72 25.47 -6.36 7.18
CA SER A 72 26.12 -5.04 7.08
C SER A 72 25.14 -3.89 7.32
N PHE A 73 23.85 -4.07 6.99
CA PHE A 73 22.86 -3.00 7.10
C PHE A 73 22.62 -2.52 8.53
N PRO A 74 22.40 -3.38 9.55
CA PRO A 74 22.34 -2.94 10.95
C PRO A 74 23.62 -2.25 11.43
N LYS A 75 24.79 -2.65 10.93
CA LYS A 75 26.06 -1.98 11.26
C LYS A 75 26.12 -0.55 10.74
N LEU A 76 25.53 -0.30 9.55
CA LEU A 76 25.36 1.04 9.02
C LEU A 76 24.45 1.88 9.92
N LEU A 77 23.33 1.31 10.41
CA LEU A 77 22.43 2.01 11.32
C LEU A 77 23.14 2.38 12.66
N VAL A 78 23.98 1.50 13.19
CA VAL A 78 24.80 1.82 14.38
C VAL A 78 25.77 2.97 14.11
N LYS A 79 26.40 3.00 12.93
CA LYS A 79 27.33 4.06 12.54
C LYS A 79 26.64 5.42 12.42
N ASN A 80 25.48 5.46 11.75
CA ASN A 80 24.83 6.73 11.37
C ASN A 80 23.89 7.26 12.47
N TYR A 81 23.41 6.41 13.38
CA TYR A 81 22.42 6.74 14.42
C TYR A 81 22.89 6.33 15.83
N PRO A 82 23.97 6.96 16.33
CA PRO A 82 24.58 6.57 17.61
C PRO A 82 23.64 6.77 18.80
N LEU A 83 22.80 7.84 18.83
CA LEU A 83 21.90 8.08 19.96
C LEU A 83 20.73 7.09 19.97
N VAL A 84 20.17 6.73 18.81
CA VAL A 84 19.17 5.66 18.73
C VAL A 84 19.76 4.36 19.30
N ASN A 85 20.99 4.01 18.92
CA ASN A 85 21.63 2.78 19.40
C ASN A 85 22.05 2.85 20.90
N GLU A 86 22.31 4.03 21.43
CA GLU A 86 22.63 4.22 22.85
C GLU A 86 21.39 4.26 23.75
N LYS A 87 20.31 4.93 23.29
CA LYS A 87 19.14 5.26 24.12
C LYS A 87 17.96 4.32 23.94
N CYS A 88 17.88 3.59 22.82
CA CYS A 88 16.81 2.63 22.56
C CYS A 88 17.29 1.21 22.84
N GLU A 89 16.41 0.37 23.36
CA GLU A 89 16.70 -1.05 23.54
C GLU A 89 16.59 -1.76 22.19
N PHE A 90 17.72 -2.29 21.69
CA PHE A 90 17.76 -3.00 20.41
C PHE A 90 17.47 -4.49 20.57
N LYS A 91 16.64 -5.04 19.68
CA LYS A 91 16.42 -6.49 19.56
C LYS A 91 16.35 -6.93 18.10
N LYS A 92 17.11 -7.94 17.75
CA LYS A 92 17.01 -8.62 16.47
C LYS A 92 15.99 -9.75 16.57
N ILE A 93 15.07 -9.83 15.61
CA ILE A 93 14.03 -10.85 15.53
C ILE A 93 14.26 -11.70 14.26
N GLY A 94 14.43 -13.01 14.44
CA GLY A 94 14.74 -13.90 13.34
C GLY A 94 15.98 -13.46 12.55
N ASN A 95 15.92 -13.62 11.23
CA ASN A 95 17.04 -13.28 10.36
C ASN A 95 17.11 -11.79 10.03
N THR A 96 15.95 -11.12 9.86
CA THR A 96 15.87 -9.80 9.25
C THR A 96 15.13 -8.75 10.08
N GLY A 97 14.36 -9.14 11.10
CA GLY A 97 13.61 -8.19 11.93
C GLY A 97 14.53 -7.39 12.86
N LEU A 98 14.42 -6.07 12.85
CA LEU A 98 15.14 -5.14 13.72
C LEU A 98 14.10 -4.34 14.52
N VAL A 99 14.20 -4.34 15.83
CA VAL A 99 13.30 -3.61 16.74
C VAL A 99 14.14 -2.72 17.64
N TYR A 100 13.85 -1.42 17.64
CA TYR A 100 14.39 -0.44 18.59
C TYR A 100 13.25 0.07 19.45
N HIS A 101 13.34 -0.15 20.77
CA HIS A 101 12.36 0.30 21.73
C HIS A 101 12.83 1.61 22.39
N TRP A 102 12.19 2.72 22.03
CA TRP A 102 12.40 4.03 22.61
C TRP A 102 11.38 4.25 23.73
N LYS A 103 11.83 4.19 24.97
CA LYS A 103 10.99 4.36 26.15
C LYS A 103 10.48 5.78 26.27
N GLY A 104 9.18 5.90 26.42
CA GLY A 104 8.47 7.10 26.76
C GLY A 104 8.26 7.26 28.27
N LYS A 105 7.41 8.21 28.65
CA LYS A 105 6.98 8.38 30.05
C LYS A 105 6.00 7.29 30.47
N ARG A 106 5.28 6.69 29.51
CA ARG A 106 4.23 5.67 29.71
C ARG A 106 4.34 4.58 28.64
N SER A 107 4.02 3.35 29.03
CA SER A 107 4.10 2.18 28.13
C SER A 107 2.72 1.64 27.69
N ASP A 108 1.62 2.32 28.00
CA ASP A 108 0.25 1.82 27.87
C ASP A 108 -0.38 2.03 26.49
N SER A 109 0.21 2.83 25.62
CA SER A 109 -0.33 3.13 24.27
C SER A 109 0.81 3.34 23.28
N PRO A 110 1.68 2.36 23.06
CA PRO A 110 2.87 2.53 22.24
C PRO A 110 2.52 2.75 20.77
N THR A 111 3.41 3.44 20.06
CA THR A 111 3.35 3.59 18.62
C THR A 111 4.46 2.78 17.95
N VAL A 112 4.14 2.14 16.83
CA VAL A 112 5.10 1.46 15.96
C VAL A 112 5.31 2.26 14.70
N LEU A 113 6.55 2.61 14.39
CA LEU A 113 6.97 3.20 13.13
C LEU A 113 7.73 2.14 12.33
N MET A 114 7.24 1.84 11.13
CA MET A 114 7.73 0.74 10.31
C MET A 114 8.40 1.19 9.03
N ALA A 115 9.27 0.37 8.51
CA ALA A 115 9.76 0.36 7.14
C ALA A 115 10.43 -0.98 6.85
N HIS A 116 10.71 -1.28 5.58
CA HIS A 116 11.59 -2.37 5.22
C HIS A 116 12.91 -1.87 4.62
N TYR A 117 13.96 -2.70 4.69
CA TYR A 117 15.27 -2.35 4.15
C TYR A 117 15.73 -3.29 3.04
N ASP A 118 14.97 -4.34 2.76
CA ASP A 118 15.18 -5.15 1.57
C ASP A 118 14.64 -4.46 0.32
N VAL A 119 14.99 -5.00 -0.83
CA VAL A 119 14.58 -4.49 -2.12
C VAL A 119 14.39 -5.63 -3.11
N VAL A 120 13.54 -5.43 -4.12
CA VAL A 120 13.40 -6.38 -5.23
C VAL A 120 14.65 -6.44 -6.10
N ALA A 121 14.80 -7.51 -6.86
CA ALA A 121 15.86 -7.66 -7.86
C ALA A 121 15.85 -6.51 -8.88
N THR A 122 17.04 -6.12 -9.34
CA THR A 122 17.21 -4.97 -10.25
C THR A 122 16.98 -5.30 -11.71
N GLY A 123 16.86 -6.59 -12.07
CA GLY A 123 16.76 -7.03 -13.47
C GLY A 123 18.06 -6.78 -14.26
N GLU A 124 17.93 -6.45 -15.54
CA GLU A 124 19.08 -6.28 -16.45
C GLU A 124 19.80 -4.94 -16.19
N ALA A 125 21.09 -4.99 -15.83
CA ALA A 125 21.90 -3.82 -15.54
C ALA A 125 21.96 -2.82 -16.72
N SER A 126 21.92 -3.31 -17.96
CA SER A 126 21.97 -2.49 -19.19
C SER A 126 20.75 -1.56 -19.37
N LYS A 127 19.66 -1.82 -18.67
CA LYS A 127 18.44 -0.98 -18.70
C LYS A 127 18.44 0.15 -17.67
N TRP A 128 19.44 0.19 -16.81
CA TRP A 128 19.63 1.27 -15.84
C TRP A 128 20.52 2.37 -16.42
N LYS A 129 20.06 3.64 -16.34
CA LYS A 129 20.85 4.81 -16.70
C LYS A 129 22.03 5.02 -15.75
N HIS A 130 21.83 4.76 -14.47
CA HIS A 130 22.84 4.76 -13.41
C HIS A 130 22.76 3.42 -12.68
N ALA A 131 23.92 2.87 -12.25
CA ALA A 131 23.95 1.55 -11.61
C ALA A 131 23.05 1.52 -10.36
N PRO A 132 22.19 0.48 -10.20
CA PRO A 132 21.09 0.47 -9.23
C PRO A 132 21.51 0.58 -7.76
N PHE A 133 22.76 0.29 -7.44
CA PHE A 133 23.30 0.36 -6.08
C PHE A 133 24.51 1.30 -5.97
N ALA A 134 24.76 2.16 -6.98
CA ALA A 134 25.80 3.16 -6.88
C ALA A 134 25.42 4.33 -5.98
N GLY A 135 24.12 4.63 -5.84
CA GLY A 135 23.64 5.80 -5.13
C GLY A 135 24.12 7.09 -5.81
N GLU A 136 24.12 7.13 -7.15
CA GLU A 136 24.63 8.28 -7.90
C GLU A 136 23.69 9.47 -7.77
N ILE A 137 24.26 10.66 -7.57
CA ILE A 137 23.52 11.93 -7.55
C ILE A 137 23.68 12.57 -8.92
N ALA A 138 22.58 12.63 -9.67
CA ALA A 138 22.53 13.25 -10.99
C ALA A 138 21.18 13.95 -11.20
N ASP A 139 21.18 15.03 -11.97
CA ASP A 139 19.98 15.80 -12.34
C ASP A 139 19.12 16.23 -11.13
N GLY A 140 19.76 16.54 -9.98
CA GLY A 140 19.06 16.91 -8.73
C GLY A 140 18.31 15.76 -8.03
N GLN A 141 18.68 14.51 -8.34
CA GLN A 141 18.06 13.29 -7.85
C GLN A 141 19.12 12.29 -7.35
N LEU A 142 18.77 11.49 -6.37
CA LEU A 142 19.54 10.32 -5.94
C LEU A 142 18.97 9.10 -6.66
N TRP A 143 19.80 8.43 -7.46
CA TRP A 143 19.42 7.26 -8.25
C TRP A 143 19.78 5.97 -7.53
N GLY A 144 18.83 5.03 -7.50
CA GLY A 144 19.09 3.69 -6.97
C GLY A 144 17.85 2.93 -6.57
N ARG A 145 17.95 1.62 -6.58
CA ARG A 145 16.92 0.69 -6.09
C ARG A 145 16.75 0.87 -4.59
N GLY A 146 15.49 1.07 -4.13
CA GLY A 146 15.15 1.30 -2.73
C GLY A 146 15.08 2.79 -2.35
N THR A 147 15.27 3.72 -3.31
CA THR A 147 15.14 5.15 -3.05
C THR A 147 13.69 5.58 -2.80
N LEU A 148 12.72 4.88 -3.40
CA LEU A 148 11.29 5.10 -3.20
C LEU A 148 10.68 4.00 -2.34
N ASP A 149 11.13 2.75 -2.51
CA ASP A 149 10.57 1.56 -1.90
C ASP A 149 11.66 0.75 -1.15
N THR A 150 11.85 0.90 0.19
CA THR A 150 11.35 2.04 1.00
C THR A 150 12.43 2.52 1.99
N LYS A 151 13.74 2.45 1.58
CA LYS A 151 14.85 2.91 2.43
C LYS A 151 14.72 4.38 2.83
N ILE A 152 14.01 5.20 2.03
CA ILE A 152 13.69 6.59 2.39
C ILE A 152 12.80 6.67 3.63
N THR A 153 11.83 5.76 3.78
CA THR A 153 10.95 5.70 4.96
C THR A 153 11.77 5.33 6.19
N LEU A 154 12.65 4.33 6.08
CA LEU A 154 13.57 3.94 7.14
C LEU A 154 14.48 5.11 7.55
N LEU A 155 15.07 5.81 6.57
CA LEU A 155 15.85 7.03 6.82
C LEU A 155 15.02 8.03 7.63
N GLY A 156 13.79 8.32 7.18
CA GLY A 156 12.92 9.30 7.85
C GLY A 156 12.65 8.96 9.31
N VAL A 157 12.36 7.69 9.59
CA VAL A 157 12.14 7.17 10.96
C VAL A 157 13.39 7.33 11.80
N MET A 158 14.55 6.86 11.31
CA MET A 158 15.81 6.88 12.08
C MET A 158 16.34 8.30 12.30
N GLU A 159 16.33 9.16 11.27
CA GLU A 159 16.74 10.57 11.39
C GLU A 159 15.82 11.34 12.34
N GLY A 160 14.50 11.09 12.24
CA GLY A 160 13.52 11.68 13.14
C GLY A 160 13.80 11.33 14.59
N ALA A 161 14.03 10.04 14.88
CA ALA A 161 14.34 9.56 16.22
C ALA A 161 15.69 10.11 16.73
N GLU A 162 16.77 10.02 15.93
CA GLU A 162 18.12 10.50 16.28
C GLU A 162 18.10 12.00 16.63
N ARG A 163 17.39 12.81 15.80
CA ARG A 163 17.23 14.24 16.03
C ARG A 163 16.48 14.55 17.31
N MET A 164 15.37 13.89 17.55
CA MET A 164 14.54 14.10 18.74
C MET A 164 15.29 13.67 20.01
N LEU A 165 16.05 12.57 19.96
CA LEU A 165 16.91 12.15 21.06
C LEU A 165 18.02 13.17 21.34
N LYS A 166 18.63 13.76 20.29
CA LYS A 166 19.63 14.83 20.42
C LYS A 166 19.04 16.08 21.08
N GLU A 167 17.77 16.39 20.81
CA GLU A 167 17.05 17.49 21.47
C GLU A 167 16.61 17.15 22.90
N GLY A 168 16.87 15.95 23.41
CA GLY A 168 16.46 15.49 24.73
C GLY A 168 14.96 15.21 24.86
N TYR A 169 14.28 14.99 23.73
CA TYR A 169 12.85 14.70 23.73
C TYR A 169 12.56 13.33 24.34
N ILE A 170 11.56 13.27 25.20
CA ILE A 170 11.01 12.04 25.77
C ILE A 170 9.55 11.95 25.32
N PRO A 171 9.19 10.93 24.50
CA PRO A 171 7.82 10.77 24.04
C PRO A 171 6.85 10.48 25.19
N GLU A 172 5.58 10.82 25.03
CA GLU A 172 4.57 10.56 26.05
C GLU A 172 4.34 9.05 26.23
N HIS A 173 4.29 8.30 25.12
CA HIS A 173 4.19 6.85 25.12
C HIS A 173 5.41 6.23 24.43
N ASP A 174 5.66 4.96 24.71
CA ASP A 174 6.75 4.22 24.07
C ASP A 174 6.63 4.25 22.54
N ILE A 175 7.78 4.35 21.86
CA ILE A 175 7.88 4.25 20.41
C ILE A 175 8.74 3.04 20.05
N TYR A 176 8.23 2.20 19.16
CA TYR A 176 8.99 1.11 18.58
C TYR A 176 9.32 1.44 17.12
N LEU A 177 10.62 1.42 16.77
CA LEU A 177 11.08 1.52 15.40
C LEU A 177 11.30 0.09 14.90
N CYS A 178 10.50 -0.36 13.94
CA CYS A 178 10.46 -1.75 13.51
C CYS A 178 10.79 -1.85 12.03
N PHE A 179 11.86 -2.59 11.71
CA PHE A 179 12.29 -2.76 10.34
C PHE A 179 12.38 -4.23 9.97
N SER A 180 11.85 -4.60 8.79
CA SER A 180 12.02 -5.93 8.23
C SER A 180 12.96 -5.90 7.02
N GLY A 181 13.56 -7.01 6.69
CA GLY A 181 14.45 -7.14 5.53
C GLY A 181 13.99 -8.24 4.58
N ASN A 182 12.70 -8.52 4.51
CA ASN A 182 12.10 -9.49 3.60
C ASN A 182 10.61 -9.22 3.33
N GLU A 183 10.22 -7.93 3.31
CA GLU A 183 8.87 -7.49 2.96
C GLU A 183 8.51 -7.89 1.53
N GLU A 184 9.42 -7.61 0.57
CA GLU A 184 9.27 -7.77 -0.87
C GLU A 184 9.01 -9.23 -1.30
N VAL A 185 9.26 -10.16 -0.39
CA VAL A 185 9.03 -11.60 -0.59
C VAL A 185 8.01 -12.16 0.40
N ALA A 186 7.24 -11.32 1.08
CA ALA A 186 6.28 -11.71 2.09
C ALA A 186 6.90 -12.63 3.17
N GLY A 187 8.10 -12.26 3.65
CA GLY A 187 8.90 -13.08 4.57
C GLY A 187 8.44 -13.03 6.02
N ASP A 188 9.23 -13.61 6.89
CA ASP A 188 8.92 -13.83 8.31
C ASP A 188 9.32 -12.68 9.24
N GLY A 189 9.92 -11.60 8.71
CA GLY A 189 10.42 -10.48 9.50
C GLY A 189 9.32 -9.79 10.31
N ALA A 190 8.34 -9.23 9.63
CA ALA A 190 7.22 -8.56 10.29
C ALA A 190 6.32 -9.51 11.09
N PRO A 191 5.93 -10.71 10.59
CA PRO A 191 5.25 -11.72 11.41
C PRO A 191 6.03 -12.09 12.68
N GLY A 192 7.35 -12.18 12.60
CA GLY A 192 8.21 -12.45 13.75
C GLY A 192 8.19 -11.33 14.79
N ILE A 193 8.18 -10.07 14.34
CA ILE A 193 8.05 -8.90 15.22
C ILE A 193 6.68 -8.90 15.91
N VAL A 194 5.60 -9.19 15.20
CA VAL A 194 4.25 -9.28 15.80
C VAL A 194 4.20 -10.37 16.87
N LYS A 195 4.71 -11.57 16.59
CA LYS A 195 4.81 -12.65 17.58
C LYS A 195 5.65 -12.26 18.80
N TYR A 196 6.72 -11.48 18.59
CA TYR A 196 7.51 -10.95 19.70
C TYR A 196 6.65 -10.00 20.55
N PHE A 197 5.91 -9.06 19.96
CA PHE A 197 5.02 -8.17 20.69
C PHE A 197 3.94 -8.91 21.46
N GLU A 198 3.31 -9.92 20.85
CA GLU A 198 2.38 -10.83 21.57
C GLU A 198 3.04 -11.47 22.79
N SER A 199 4.30 -11.95 22.64
CA SER A 199 5.02 -12.64 23.72
C SER A 199 5.36 -11.75 24.92
N ILE A 200 5.43 -10.43 24.70
CA ILE A 200 5.72 -9.43 25.75
C ILE A 200 4.47 -8.56 26.07
N ASN A 201 3.30 -8.95 25.56
CA ASN A 201 2.02 -8.28 25.76
C ASN A 201 2.02 -6.79 25.37
N VAL A 202 2.67 -6.45 24.24
CA VAL A 202 2.66 -5.12 23.66
C VAL A 202 1.55 -5.03 22.63
N HIS A 203 0.62 -4.09 22.85
CA HIS A 203 -0.50 -3.77 21.94
C HIS A 203 -0.36 -2.32 21.50
N PRO A 204 0.13 -2.06 20.27
CA PRO A 204 0.28 -0.70 19.78
C PRO A 204 -1.07 0.02 19.65
N ALA A 205 -1.12 1.29 20.06
CA ALA A 205 -2.27 2.14 19.77
C ALA A 205 -2.28 2.61 18.32
N LEU A 206 -1.09 2.75 17.71
CA LEU A 206 -0.90 3.18 16.33
C LEU A 206 0.26 2.42 15.69
N VAL A 207 0.05 1.97 14.46
CA VAL A 207 1.11 1.49 13.57
C VAL A 207 1.16 2.41 12.35
N VAL A 208 2.35 2.90 12.00
CA VAL A 208 2.58 3.69 10.79
C VAL A 208 3.60 2.98 9.91
N ASP A 209 3.18 2.63 8.72
CA ASP A 209 3.98 1.93 7.72
C ASP A 209 3.98 2.73 6.40
N GLU A 210 4.68 2.25 5.40
CA GLU A 210 4.62 2.75 4.03
C GLU A 210 3.27 2.49 3.34
N GLY A 211 3.07 3.00 2.12
CA GLY A 211 1.96 2.64 1.23
C GLY A 211 1.31 3.83 0.54
N GLY A 212 0.48 4.61 1.23
CA GLY A 212 -0.05 5.86 0.66
C GLY A 212 1.04 6.92 0.46
N ALA A 213 0.75 7.98 -0.30
CA ALA A 213 1.71 9.05 -0.60
C ALA A 213 0.99 10.36 -0.92
N ILE A 214 1.75 11.42 -1.21
CA ILE A 214 1.18 12.61 -1.82
C ILE A 214 1.12 12.41 -3.33
N VAL A 215 -0.10 12.46 -3.89
CA VAL A 215 -0.37 12.23 -5.31
C VAL A 215 -0.88 13.50 -5.96
N PRO A 216 -0.03 14.22 -6.72
CA PRO A 216 -0.38 15.52 -7.26
C PRO A 216 -1.31 15.46 -8.48
N ASP A 217 -1.32 14.35 -9.19
CA ASP A 217 -1.93 14.18 -10.50
C ASP A 217 -3.20 13.30 -10.51
N MET A 218 -3.68 12.87 -9.34
CA MET A 218 -4.88 12.03 -9.24
C MET A 218 -6.15 12.79 -9.67
N PHE A 219 -6.26 14.06 -9.28
CA PHE A 219 -7.38 14.95 -9.65
C PHE A 219 -6.84 16.36 -9.94
N PRO A 220 -6.52 16.70 -11.20
CA PRO A 220 -5.83 17.96 -11.54
C PRO A 220 -6.55 19.26 -11.15
N SER A 221 -7.86 19.20 -10.89
CA SER A 221 -8.67 20.38 -10.55
C SER A 221 -8.68 20.77 -9.07
N ILE A 222 -7.95 20.01 -8.24
CA ILE A 222 -7.86 20.23 -6.79
C ILE A 222 -6.39 20.16 -6.34
N PRO A 223 -6.05 20.65 -5.14
CA PRO A 223 -4.71 20.48 -4.58
C PRO A 223 -4.28 19.00 -4.52
N PRO A 224 -2.95 18.72 -4.44
CA PRO A 224 -2.44 17.37 -4.27
C PRO A 224 -3.13 16.62 -3.13
N LEU A 225 -3.40 15.33 -3.33
CA LEU A 225 -3.97 14.46 -2.30
C LEU A 225 -2.86 13.75 -1.53
N ALA A 226 -2.84 13.91 -0.21
CA ALA A 226 -2.09 13.05 0.68
C ALA A 226 -2.99 11.89 1.09
N VAL A 227 -2.80 10.72 0.44
CA VAL A 227 -3.64 9.55 0.65
C VAL A 227 -3.06 8.68 1.78
N ILE A 228 -3.79 8.51 2.87
CA ILE A 228 -3.41 7.61 3.97
C ILE A 228 -4.13 6.28 3.77
N GLY A 229 -3.36 5.20 3.58
CA GLY A 229 -3.90 3.85 3.53
C GLY A 229 -4.47 3.44 4.88
N VAL A 230 -5.79 3.41 4.99
CA VAL A 230 -6.50 3.01 6.22
C VAL A 230 -6.90 1.54 6.22
N GLY A 231 -6.57 0.83 5.18
CA GLY A 231 -6.74 -0.60 5.00
C GLY A 231 -6.11 -1.03 3.69
N GLU A 232 -5.84 -2.31 3.57
CA GLU A 232 -5.31 -2.95 2.36
C GLU A 232 -6.20 -4.07 1.89
N LYS A 233 -6.13 -4.33 0.59
CA LYS A 233 -6.78 -5.49 -0.01
C LYS A 233 -6.08 -6.78 0.44
N GLY A 234 -6.85 -7.85 0.58
CA GLY A 234 -6.28 -9.18 0.72
C GLY A 234 -5.67 -9.66 -0.60
N MET A 235 -4.98 -10.78 -0.52
CA MET A 235 -4.37 -11.45 -1.66
C MET A 235 -4.74 -12.92 -1.65
N MET A 236 -4.92 -13.51 -2.83
CA MET A 236 -5.11 -14.95 -2.98
C MET A 236 -4.55 -15.41 -4.32
N ASP A 237 -3.75 -16.48 -4.29
CA ASP A 237 -3.34 -17.20 -5.48
C ASP A 237 -4.19 -18.47 -5.62
N LEU A 238 -4.99 -18.49 -6.67
CA LEU A 238 -5.91 -19.58 -6.98
C LEU A 238 -5.43 -20.36 -8.19
N ARG A 239 -5.23 -21.66 -8.02
CA ARG A 239 -4.98 -22.59 -9.13
C ARG A 239 -6.28 -23.21 -9.62
N MET A 240 -6.49 -23.21 -10.94
CA MET A 240 -7.42 -24.11 -11.62
C MET A 240 -6.63 -25.22 -12.30
N SER A 241 -7.10 -26.46 -12.19
CA SER A 241 -6.52 -27.62 -12.85
C SER A 241 -7.63 -28.41 -13.56
N VAL A 242 -7.31 -28.92 -14.75
CA VAL A 242 -8.19 -29.80 -15.52
C VAL A 242 -7.40 -31.05 -15.88
N PRO A 243 -7.79 -32.21 -15.34
CA PRO A 243 -7.16 -33.48 -15.74
C PRO A 243 -7.47 -33.83 -17.21
N GLY A 244 -6.55 -34.49 -17.87
CA GLY A 244 -6.66 -34.98 -19.25
C GLY A 244 -6.15 -36.40 -19.35
N GLU A 245 -6.47 -37.08 -20.44
CA GLU A 245 -6.04 -38.47 -20.66
C GLU A 245 -4.69 -38.57 -21.39
N GLY A 246 -4.18 -37.44 -21.87
CA GLY A 246 -2.97 -37.43 -22.70
C GLY A 246 -3.19 -38.07 -24.08
N GLY A 247 -2.12 -38.23 -24.85
CA GLY A 247 -2.15 -38.96 -26.11
C GLY A 247 -1.58 -38.22 -27.31
N HIS A 248 -1.75 -38.81 -28.50
CA HIS A 248 -1.25 -38.24 -29.75
C HIS A 248 -2.25 -37.24 -30.33
N ALA A 249 -1.79 -36.06 -30.73
CA ALA A 249 -2.64 -34.98 -31.20
C ALA A 249 -3.46 -35.26 -32.47
N SER A 250 -3.17 -36.38 -33.22
CA SER A 250 -3.93 -36.73 -34.43
C SER A 250 -5.33 -37.29 -34.16
N HIS A 251 -5.64 -37.72 -32.94
CA HIS A 251 -6.95 -38.22 -32.53
C HIS A 251 -7.39 -37.63 -31.18
N PRO A 252 -7.66 -36.30 -31.14
CA PRO A 252 -7.98 -35.60 -29.92
C PRO A 252 -9.37 -35.96 -29.40
N PRO A 253 -9.60 -35.86 -28.06
CA PRO A 253 -10.94 -35.88 -27.54
C PRO A 253 -11.74 -34.63 -28.02
N VAL A 254 -13.07 -34.66 -27.87
CA VAL A 254 -13.93 -33.53 -28.27
C VAL A 254 -13.48 -32.21 -27.65
N HIS A 255 -13.03 -32.26 -26.38
CA HIS A 255 -12.45 -31.15 -25.66
C HIS A 255 -11.19 -31.60 -24.94
N THR A 256 -10.05 -30.97 -25.28
CA THR A 256 -8.81 -31.19 -24.52
C THR A 256 -8.84 -30.51 -23.16
N ALA A 257 -7.98 -30.93 -22.24
CA ALA A 257 -7.85 -30.27 -20.92
C ALA A 257 -7.59 -28.77 -21.06
N LEU A 258 -6.73 -28.34 -21.99
CA LEU A 258 -6.47 -26.93 -22.29
C LEU A 258 -7.70 -26.19 -22.80
N GLY A 259 -8.52 -26.82 -23.66
CA GLY A 259 -9.77 -26.21 -24.16
C GLY A 259 -10.80 -26.00 -23.06
N VAL A 260 -10.92 -26.97 -22.14
CA VAL A 260 -11.79 -26.85 -20.95
C VAL A 260 -11.30 -25.75 -20.02
N LEU A 261 -9.99 -25.71 -19.72
CA LEU A 261 -9.36 -24.68 -18.88
C LEU A 261 -9.55 -23.28 -19.46
N SER A 262 -9.29 -23.10 -20.76
CA SER A 262 -9.46 -21.81 -21.43
C SER A 262 -10.90 -21.29 -21.33
N LYS A 263 -11.90 -22.18 -21.49
CA LYS A 263 -13.29 -21.83 -21.28
C LYS A 263 -13.56 -21.42 -19.82
N ALA A 264 -13.02 -22.14 -18.84
CA ALA A 264 -13.17 -21.83 -17.43
C ALA A 264 -12.60 -20.45 -17.08
N ILE A 265 -11.44 -20.07 -17.61
CA ILE A 265 -10.87 -18.73 -17.49
C ILE A 265 -11.82 -17.67 -18.04
N CYS A 266 -12.28 -17.84 -19.29
CA CYS A 266 -13.22 -16.91 -19.93
C CYS A 266 -14.53 -16.79 -19.15
N ASP A 267 -15.05 -17.88 -18.60
CA ASP A 267 -16.30 -17.87 -17.84
C ASP A 267 -16.11 -17.16 -16.49
N SER A 268 -14.96 -17.30 -15.80
CA SER A 268 -14.64 -16.56 -14.60
C SER A 268 -14.54 -15.05 -14.87
N GLU A 269 -13.92 -14.63 -15.98
CA GLU A 269 -13.76 -13.21 -16.33
C GLU A 269 -15.08 -12.54 -16.71
N LYS A 270 -16.05 -13.29 -17.29
CA LYS A 270 -17.40 -12.79 -17.59
C LYS A 270 -18.23 -12.52 -16.33
N HIS A 271 -17.84 -13.06 -15.21
CA HIS A 271 -18.53 -12.90 -13.93
C HIS A 271 -17.65 -12.13 -12.91
N PRO A 272 -17.40 -10.82 -13.13
CA PRO A 272 -16.55 -10.05 -12.24
C PRO A 272 -17.20 -9.89 -10.86
N PHE A 273 -16.37 -9.74 -9.85
CA PHE A 273 -16.82 -9.47 -8.48
C PHE A 273 -17.62 -8.17 -8.41
N LYS A 274 -18.56 -8.11 -7.46
CA LYS A 274 -19.47 -6.98 -7.28
C LYS A 274 -18.72 -5.77 -6.74
N ALA A 275 -18.85 -4.64 -7.41
CA ALA A 275 -18.27 -3.39 -6.96
C ALA A 275 -19.05 -2.78 -5.78
N SER A 276 -18.32 -2.22 -4.82
CA SER A 276 -18.87 -1.55 -3.64
C SER A 276 -18.12 -0.24 -3.33
N LEU A 277 -18.81 0.73 -2.73
CA LEU A 277 -18.20 1.94 -2.19
C LEU A 277 -17.90 1.68 -0.70
N SER A 278 -16.69 1.24 -0.42
CA SER A 278 -16.21 1.04 0.96
C SER A 278 -16.03 2.37 1.70
N ALA A 279 -15.84 2.31 3.03
CA ALA A 279 -15.65 3.53 3.84
C ALA A 279 -14.44 4.37 3.38
N PRO A 280 -13.25 3.80 3.12
CA PRO A 280 -12.12 4.57 2.59
C PRO A 280 -12.43 5.27 1.28
N ILE A 281 -13.11 4.58 0.35
CA ILE A 281 -13.47 5.15 -0.96
C ILE A 281 -14.50 6.28 -0.82
N LYS A 282 -15.48 6.12 0.05
CA LYS A 282 -16.43 7.21 0.34
C LYS A 282 -15.71 8.42 0.92
N GLY A 283 -14.76 8.24 1.83
CA GLY A 283 -13.94 9.31 2.40
C GLY A 283 -13.10 10.02 1.33
N LEU A 284 -12.43 9.26 0.45
CA LEU A 284 -11.69 9.81 -0.68
C LEU A 284 -12.60 10.67 -1.58
N LEU A 285 -13.73 10.10 -2.01
CA LEU A 285 -14.68 10.81 -2.88
C LEU A 285 -15.31 12.03 -2.18
N GLU A 286 -15.50 11.98 -0.86
CA GLU A 286 -15.94 13.12 -0.08
C GLU A 286 -14.89 14.23 -0.08
N THR A 287 -13.63 13.93 0.19
CA THR A 287 -12.53 14.91 0.16
C THR A 287 -12.42 15.54 -1.23
N VAL A 288 -12.39 14.74 -2.28
CA VAL A 288 -12.35 15.22 -3.67
C VAL A 288 -13.57 16.11 -3.97
N GLY A 289 -14.77 15.61 -3.72
CA GLY A 289 -16.01 16.32 -4.08
C GLY A 289 -16.18 17.66 -3.37
N ARG A 290 -15.75 17.77 -2.09
CA ARG A 290 -15.79 19.02 -1.35
C ARG A 290 -14.87 20.09 -1.95
N ASN A 291 -13.76 19.69 -2.55
CA ASN A 291 -12.73 20.58 -3.08
C ASN A 291 -12.85 20.86 -4.58
N LEU A 292 -13.70 20.12 -5.31
CA LEU A 292 -13.97 20.41 -6.72
C LEU A 292 -14.66 21.77 -6.89
N PRO A 293 -14.41 22.48 -8.02
CA PRO A 293 -15.22 23.62 -8.43
C PRO A 293 -16.67 23.20 -8.67
N PHE A 294 -17.60 24.15 -8.60
CA PHE A 294 -19.01 23.87 -8.87
C PHE A 294 -19.18 23.34 -10.32
N GLY A 295 -19.83 22.19 -10.47
CA GLY A 295 -20.02 21.51 -11.74
C GLY A 295 -20.68 20.14 -11.57
N LEU A 296 -20.90 19.42 -12.66
CA LEU A 296 -21.60 18.12 -12.64
C LEU A 296 -20.92 17.09 -11.74
N GLN A 297 -19.58 17.07 -11.71
CA GLN A 297 -18.82 16.15 -10.85
C GLN A 297 -19.08 16.45 -9.37
N LYS A 298 -19.04 17.73 -8.97
CA LYS A 298 -19.34 18.13 -7.58
C LYS A 298 -20.79 17.81 -7.22
N VAL A 299 -21.75 18.05 -8.13
CA VAL A 299 -23.16 17.70 -7.92
C VAL A 299 -23.32 16.19 -7.69
N ALA A 300 -22.66 15.38 -8.51
CA ALA A 300 -22.73 13.92 -8.38
C ALA A 300 -22.12 13.42 -7.06
N LEU A 301 -20.95 13.95 -6.66
CA LEU A 301 -20.27 13.57 -5.42
C LEU A 301 -20.97 14.10 -4.16
N ALA A 302 -21.52 15.31 -4.19
CA ALA A 302 -22.33 15.85 -3.09
C ALA A 302 -23.64 15.08 -2.86
N ASN A 303 -24.11 14.37 -3.91
CA ASN A 303 -25.35 13.64 -3.89
C ASN A 303 -25.15 12.14 -4.20
N MET A 304 -24.12 11.52 -3.62
CA MET A 304 -23.81 10.09 -3.80
C MET A 304 -24.98 9.16 -3.43
N TRP A 305 -25.90 9.60 -2.56
CA TRP A 305 -27.12 8.85 -2.25
C TRP A 305 -27.98 8.57 -3.48
N LEU A 306 -28.00 9.49 -4.46
CA LEU A 306 -28.73 9.36 -5.73
C LEU A 306 -27.81 8.81 -6.84
N PHE A 307 -26.61 9.36 -6.97
CA PHE A 307 -25.71 9.09 -8.09
C PHE A 307 -24.68 7.98 -7.82
N GLY A 308 -24.58 7.45 -6.59
CA GLY A 308 -23.56 6.48 -6.21
C GLY A 308 -23.55 5.22 -7.08
N GLY A 309 -24.73 4.76 -7.55
CA GLY A 309 -24.83 3.63 -8.47
C GLY A 309 -24.23 3.92 -9.85
N ILE A 310 -24.44 5.13 -10.35
CA ILE A 310 -23.92 5.60 -11.66
C ILE A 310 -22.41 5.83 -11.55
N LEU A 311 -21.96 6.51 -10.50
CA LEU A 311 -20.53 6.76 -10.23
C LEU A 311 -19.76 5.46 -10.14
N LYS A 312 -20.27 4.47 -9.40
CA LYS A 312 -19.67 3.15 -9.29
C LYS A 312 -19.51 2.45 -10.64
N LYS A 313 -20.57 2.49 -11.50
CA LYS A 313 -20.50 1.93 -12.85
C LYS A 313 -19.48 2.67 -13.72
N ALA A 314 -19.44 4.00 -13.64
CA ALA A 314 -18.51 4.82 -14.40
C ALA A 314 -17.04 4.53 -14.01
N PHE A 315 -16.72 4.45 -12.71
CA PHE A 315 -15.37 4.14 -12.23
C PHE A 315 -14.93 2.72 -12.61
N VAL A 316 -15.85 1.74 -12.52
CA VAL A 316 -15.54 0.36 -12.98
C VAL A 316 -15.29 0.32 -14.47
N ALA A 317 -16.06 1.06 -15.28
CA ALA A 317 -15.89 1.12 -16.74
C ALA A 317 -14.60 1.82 -17.16
N GLN A 318 -14.12 2.80 -16.36
CA GLN A 318 -12.84 3.48 -16.59
C GLN A 318 -11.64 2.53 -16.41
N GLY A 319 -11.79 1.51 -15.56
CA GLY A 319 -10.68 0.59 -15.24
C GLY A 319 -9.62 1.19 -14.33
N GLY A 320 -8.44 0.56 -14.32
CA GLY A 320 -7.28 1.03 -13.57
C GLY A 320 -7.45 1.00 -12.04
N GLU A 321 -6.72 1.87 -11.36
CA GLU A 321 -6.63 1.92 -9.90
C GLU A 321 -7.98 2.17 -9.22
N LEU A 322 -8.80 3.11 -9.75
CA LEU A 322 -10.13 3.40 -9.20
C LEU A 322 -11.07 2.18 -9.28
N ALA A 323 -11.05 1.44 -10.38
CA ALA A 323 -11.83 0.21 -10.51
C ALA A 323 -11.32 -0.88 -9.53
N ALA A 324 -10.01 -0.99 -9.37
CA ALA A 324 -9.39 -1.95 -8.45
C ALA A 324 -9.75 -1.66 -6.98
N MET A 325 -9.90 -0.40 -6.59
CA MET A 325 -10.36 -0.03 -5.24
C MET A 325 -11.83 -0.37 -4.95
N LEU A 326 -12.65 -0.60 -5.99
CA LEU A 326 -14.10 -0.80 -5.83
C LEU A 326 -14.53 -2.26 -5.75
N LYS A 327 -13.70 -3.19 -6.20
CA LYS A 327 -14.06 -4.61 -6.26
C LYS A 327 -12.85 -5.51 -6.06
N THR A 328 -13.09 -6.76 -5.67
CA THR A 328 -12.10 -7.82 -5.80
C THR A 328 -11.71 -7.96 -7.26
N THR A 329 -10.40 -7.95 -7.54
CA THR A 329 -9.85 -8.10 -8.89
C THR A 329 -9.31 -9.51 -9.08
N GLN A 330 -9.37 -10.00 -10.31
CA GLN A 330 -8.81 -11.27 -10.73
C GLN A 330 -7.88 -11.05 -11.93
N SER A 331 -6.72 -11.68 -11.92
CA SER A 331 -5.73 -11.61 -12.98
C SER A 331 -5.14 -12.99 -13.23
N TRP A 332 -5.46 -13.58 -14.40
CA TRP A 332 -4.95 -14.88 -14.82
C TRP A 332 -3.56 -14.69 -15.45
N ASN A 333 -2.51 -14.99 -14.71
CA ASN A 333 -1.15 -14.62 -15.07
C ASN A 333 -0.29 -15.81 -15.54
N MET A 334 -0.66 -17.04 -15.16
CA MET A 334 0.09 -18.23 -15.51
C MET A 334 -0.82 -19.29 -16.13
N ALA A 335 -0.34 -19.96 -17.16
CA ALA A 335 -1.01 -21.13 -17.73
C ALA A 335 0.03 -22.13 -18.22
N SER A 336 -0.26 -23.42 -18.08
CA SER A 336 0.58 -24.52 -18.57
C SER A 336 -0.27 -25.69 -19.03
N ALA A 337 0.23 -26.42 -20.03
CA ALA A 337 -0.39 -27.63 -20.57
C ALA A 337 0.71 -28.53 -21.17
N SER A 338 0.55 -28.95 -22.43
CA SER A 338 1.60 -29.78 -23.12
C SER A 338 2.84 -28.94 -23.43
N PRO A 339 4.06 -29.51 -23.28
CA PRO A 339 5.31 -28.89 -23.73
C PRO A 339 5.52 -28.97 -25.24
N GLN A 340 4.72 -29.79 -25.97
CA GLN A 340 4.85 -30.02 -27.41
C GLN A 340 3.51 -30.04 -28.12
N ALA A 341 3.46 -29.52 -29.35
CA ALA A 341 2.22 -29.35 -30.11
C ALA A 341 1.57 -30.69 -30.54
N ASN A 342 2.32 -31.76 -30.67
CA ASN A 342 1.83 -33.07 -31.08
C ASN A 342 1.42 -34.01 -29.92
N ILE A 343 1.42 -33.50 -28.70
CA ILE A 343 1.03 -34.24 -27.49
C ILE A 343 -0.21 -33.58 -26.85
N ILE A 344 -1.24 -34.39 -26.62
CA ILE A 344 -2.40 -33.99 -25.81
C ILE A 344 -1.95 -33.97 -24.34
N PRO A 345 -2.17 -32.90 -23.59
CA PRO A 345 -1.71 -32.83 -22.21
C PRO A 345 -2.47 -33.79 -21.28
N ASN A 346 -1.76 -34.36 -20.30
CA ASN A 346 -2.33 -35.11 -19.19
C ASN A 346 -3.06 -34.22 -18.17
N ASP A 347 -2.70 -32.94 -18.13
CA ASP A 347 -3.37 -31.92 -17.35
C ASP A 347 -3.17 -30.54 -17.99
N ALA A 348 -4.02 -29.59 -17.61
CA ALA A 348 -3.82 -28.18 -17.90
C ALA A 348 -4.05 -27.38 -16.61
N LYS A 349 -3.20 -26.40 -16.34
CA LYS A 349 -3.23 -25.59 -15.11
C LYS A 349 -3.16 -24.11 -15.44
N ALA A 350 -3.85 -23.31 -14.64
CA ALA A 350 -3.71 -21.85 -14.64
C ALA A 350 -3.71 -21.30 -13.22
N VAL A 351 -3.02 -20.18 -12.99
CA VAL A 351 -2.99 -19.48 -11.70
C VAL A 351 -3.49 -18.06 -11.89
N CYS A 352 -4.45 -17.70 -11.02
CA CYS A 352 -5.02 -16.37 -10.89
C CYS A 352 -4.52 -15.72 -9.61
N ASN A 353 -3.98 -14.50 -9.70
CA ASN A 353 -3.80 -13.64 -8.54
C ASN A 353 -5.06 -12.81 -8.33
N LEU A 354 -5.64 -12.90 -7.15
CA LEU A 354 -6.79 -12.11 -6.72
C LEU A 354 -6.35 -11.08 -5.70
N ARG A 355 -6.90 -9.86 -5.79
CA ARG A 355 -6.78 -8.84 -4.75
C ARG A 355 -8.15 -8.63 -4.13
N LEU A 356 -8.31 -9.09 -2.90
CA LEU A 356 -9.60 -9.24 -2.23
C LEU A 356 -10.05 -7.93 -1.55
N MET A 357 -11.31 -7.59 -1.71
CA MET A 357 -11.96 -6.57 -0.86
C MET A 357 -12.24 -7.15 0.53
N ASN A 358 -12.37 -6.30 1.54
CA ASN A 358 -12.73 -6.72 2.89
C ASN A 358 -14.14 -7.34 3.01
N THR A 359 -14.92 -7.32 1.93
CA THR A 359 -16.20 -8.01 1.83
C THR A 359 -16.08 -9.45 1.34
N ASP A 360 -14.89 -9.84 0.87
CA ASP A 360 -14.64 -11.12 0.21
C ASP A 360 -13.49 -11.85 0.91
N SER A 361 -13.81 -12.86 1.71
CA SER A 361 -12.78 -13.77 2.23
C SER A 361 -12.20 -14.65 1.10
N PRO A 362 -11.01 -15.25 1.26
CA PRO A 362 -10.46 -16.19 0.28
C PRO A 362 -11.46 -17.30 -0.09
N GLN A 363 -12.19 -17.83 0.89
CA GLN A 363 -13.17 -18.88 0.64
C GLN A 363 -14.38 -18.37 -0.17
N GLN A 364 -14.87 -17.15 0.13
CA GLN A 364 -15.98 -16.54 -0.63
C GLN A 364 -15.57 -16.24 -2.07
N ALA A 365 -14.32 -15.80 -2.27
CA ALA A 365 -13.77 -15.56 -3.61
C ALA A 365 -13.65 -16.86 -4.40
N LEU A 366 -13.17 -17.95 -3.78
CA LEU A 366 -13.14 -19.28 -4.38
C LEU A 366 -14.54 -19.75 -4.81
N GLU A 367 -15.54 -19.64 -3.94
CA GLU A 367 -16.91 -20.05 -4.25
C GLU A 367 -17.52 -19.21 -5.38
N HIS A 368 -17.24 -17.90 -5.43
CA HIS A 368 -17.65 -17.04 -6.55
C HIS A 368 -17.09 -17.55 -7.89
N ILE A 369 -15.78 -17.87 -7.95
CA ILE A 369 -15.14 -18.37 -9.17
C ILE A 369 -15.66 -19.76 -9.53
N LYS A 370 -15.85 -20.67 -8.57
CA LYS A 370 -16.45 -21.99 -8.81
C LYS A 370 -17.85 -21.88 -9.42
N GLN A 371 -18.69 -20.99 -8.90
CA GLN A 371 -20.02 -20.74 -9.44
C GLN A 371 -19.97 -20.14 -10.85
N ALA A 372 -19.05 -19.23 -11.12
CA ALA A 372 -18.86 -18.64 -12.44
C ALA A 372 -18.43 -19.67 -13.48
N VAL A 373 -17.50 -20.55 -13.13
CA VAL A 373 -16.97 -21.62 -14.00
C VAL A 373 -18.00 -22.74 -14.19
N ASN A 374 -18.70 -23.15 -13.14
CA ASN A 374 -19.75 -24.17 -13.12
C ASN A 374 -19.43 -25.41 -13.96
N ASN A 375 -18.22 -25.95 -13.82
CA ASN A 375 -17.75 -27.13 -14.55
C ASN A 375 -17.11 -28.14 -13.60
N PRO A 376 -17.69 -29.35 -13.43
CA PRO A 376 -17.19 -30.36 -12.50
C PRO A 376 -15.83 -30.97 -12.87
N LYS A 377 -15.35 -30.74 -14.10
CA LYS A 377 -14.02 -31.18 -14.52
C LYS A 377 -12.90 -30.24 -14.08
N VAL A 378 -13.24 -29.07 -13.55
CA VAL A 378 -12.26 -28.08 -13.09
C VAL A 378 -12.06 -28.25 -11.60
N GLU A 379 -10.84 -28.50 -11.20
CA GLU A 379 -10.38 -28.55 -9.81
C GLU A 379 -9.82 -27.20 -9.40
N PHE A 380 -10.02 -26.83 -8.12
CA PHE A 380 -9.61 -25.55 -7.58
C PHE A 380 -8.79 -25.76 -6.31
N GLU A 381 -7.67 -25.04 -6.23
CA GLU A 381 -6.78 -25.06 -5.06
C GLU A 381 -6.36 -23.63 -4.72
N ILE A 382 -6.57 -23.21 -3.48
CA ILE A 382 -5.95 -21.98 -2.95
C ILE A 382 -4.51 -22.33 -2.63
N ILE A 383 -3.57 -21.74 -3.39
CA ILE A 383 -2.12 -21.93 -3.18
C ILE A 383 -1.69 -21.14 -1.94
N ASP A 384 -2.12 -19.89 -1.90
CA ASP A 384 -1.89 -18.96 -0.80
C ASP A 384 -3.06 -17.99 -0.71
N GLY A 385 -3.36 -17.51 0.51
CA GLY A 385 -4.49 -16.59 0.67
C GLY A 385 -4.50 -15.89 2.01
N MET A 386 -4.64 -14.57 1.95
CA MET A 386 -4.78 -13.71 3.10
C MET A 386 -5.97 -12.76 2.91
N ALA A 387 -6.80 -12.65 3.94
CA ALA A 387 -7.92 -11.72 3.95
C ALA A 387 -7.45 -10.26 3.89
N ALA A 388 -8.33 -9.36 3.41
CA ALA A 388 -8.09 -7.92 3.48
C ALA A 388 -8.04 -7.46 4.96
N SER A 389 -7.27 -6.41 5.21
CA SER A 389 -7.17 -5.84 6.55
C SER A 389 -8.47 -5.14 6.97
N PRO A 390 -8.76 -5.04 8.28
CA PRO A 390 -9.79 -4.13 8.78
C PRO A 390 -9.43 -2.68 8.42
N TYR A 391 -10.40 -1.77 8.52
CA TYR A 391 -10.20 -0.35 8.26
C TYR A 391 -9.97 0.42 9.55
N THR A 392 -8.91 1.24 9.58
CA THR A 392 -8.69 2.23 10.63
C THR A 392 -9.81 3.29 10.58
N ASP A 393 -10.36 3.65 11.75
CA ASP A 393 -11.32 4.74 11.85
C ASP A 393 -10.61 6.09 11.59
N VAL A 394 -11.06 6.80 10.55
CA VAL A 394 -10.53 8.12 10.17
C VAL A 394 -10.83 9.21 11.20
N ASN A 395 -11.75 8.97 12.14
CA ASN A 395 -12.05 9.89 13.23
C ASN A 395 -11.24 9.59 14.51
N SER A 396 -10.45 8.51 14.52
CA SER A 396 -9.62 8.16 15.67
C SER A 396 -8.54 9.23 15.94
N PRO A 397 -8.15 9.44 17.18
CA PRO A 397 -7.00 10.29 17.52
C PRO A 397 -5.73 9.86 16.79
N GLU A 398 -5.52 8.57 16.60
CA GLU A 398 -4.36 7.97 15.96
C GLU A 398 -4.27 8.37 14.48
N TYR A 399 -5.36 8.29 13.72
CA TYR A 399 -5.41 8.78 12.34
C TYR A 399 -5.15 10.30 12.30
N GLN A 400 -5.71 11.05 13.24
CA GLN A 400 -5.54 12.51 13.30
C GLN A 400 -4.08 12.91 13.60
N LYS A 401 -3.31 12.13 14.36
CA LYS A 401 -1.86 12.35 14.56
C LYS A 401 -1.12 12.32 13.23
N VAL A 402 -1.34 11.29 12.41
CA VAL A 402 -0.72 11.14 11.08
C VAL A 402 -1.18 12.28 10.15
N SER A 403 -2.48 12.55 10.09
CA SER A 403 -3.05 13.63 9.29
C SER A 403 -2.46 15.00 9.66
N THR A 404 -2.29 15.26 10.97
CA THR A 404 -1.68 16.51 11.49
C THR A 404 -0.22 16.62 11.06
N ALA A 405 0.57 15.55 11.16
CA ALA A 405 1.95 15.54 10.73
C ALA A 405 2.09 15.83 9.23
N ILE A 406 1.21 15.26 8.39
CA ILE A 406 1.15 15.53 6.96
C ILE A 406 0.85 17.01 6.70
N ASN A 407 -0.22 17.56 7.30
CA ASN A 407 -0.62 18.94 7.09
C ASN A 407 0.45 19.96 7.58
N ARG A 408 1.22 19.61 8.62
CA ARG A 408 2.35 20.44 9.09
C ARG A 408 3.53 20.41 8.12
N THR A 409 3.75 19.29 7.46
CA THR A 409 4.86 19.12 6.51
C THR A 409 4.50 19.68 5.13
N TRP A 410 3.28 19.39 4.66
CA TRP A 410 2.77 19.80 3.35
C TRP A 410 1.43 20.54 3.48
N PRO A 411 1.42 21.81 3.88
CA PRO A 411 0.19 22.54 4.22
C PRO A 411 -0.76 22.77 3.03
N ASN A 412 -0.29 22.57 1.81
CA ASN A 412 -1.08 22.74 0.60
C ASN A 412 -1.64 21.42 0.04
N THR A 413 -1.68 20.37 0.85
CA THR A 413 -2.23 19.07 0.47
C THR A 413 -3.58 18.81 1.14
N LEU A 414 -4.39 17.97 0.52
CA LEU A 414 -5.67 17.50 1.07
C LEU A 414 -5.48 16.09 1.61
N VAL A 415 -5.52 15.93 2.91
CA VAL A 415 -5.42 14.59 3.54
C VAL A 415 -6.73 13.83 3.36
N THR A 416 -6.63 12.57 2.95
CA THR A 416 -7.78 11.71 2.69
C THR A 416 -7.48 10.25 2.98
N PRO A 417 -8.47 9.46 3.44
CA PRO A 417 -8.29 8.02 3.52
C PRO A 417 -8.20 7.39 2.12
N TYR A 418 -7.53 6.26 2.06
CA TYR A 418 -7.30 5.49 0.85
C TYR A 418 -7.40 3.99 1.16
N LEU A 419 -7.87 3.20 0.18
CA LEU A 419 -7.77 1.75 0.23
C LEU A 419 -6.56 1.32 -0.57
N MET A 420 -5.53 0.84 0.10
CA MET A 420 -4.32 0.36 -0.55
C MET A 420 -4.62 -0.92 -1.33
N ILE A 421 -4.22 -0.93 -2.60
CA ILE A 421 -4.42 -2.08 -3.49
C ILE A 421 -3.23 -3.05 -3.49
N ALA A 422 -2.06 -2.57 -3.06
CA ALA A 422 -0.88 -3.37 -2.74
C ALA A 422 -0.95 -3.85 -1.29
N CYS A 423 0.06 -4.55 -0.83
CA CYS A 423 0.21 -4.99 0.56
C CYS A 423 1.48 -4.37 1.15
N SER A 424 1.56 -4.30 2.47
CA SER A 424 2.75 -3.92 3.23
C SER A 424 2.91 -4.85 4.45
N ASP A 425 4.01 -4.76 5.15
CA ASP A 425 4.27 -5.56 6.36
C ASP A 425 3.28 -5.27 7.49
N SER A 426 2.66 -4.08 7.51
CA SER A 426 1.65 -3.74 8.51
C SER A 426 0.38 -4.59 8.45
N ARG A 427 0.17 -5.36 7.38
CA ARG A 427 -0.92 -6.37 7.26
C ARG A 427 -0.91 -7.43 8.36
N HIS A 428 0.22 -7.63 9.03
CA HIS A 428 0.38 -8.62 10.09
C HIS A 428 -0.02 -8.09 11.48
N TYR A 429 -0.20 -6.77 11.63
CA TYR A 429 -0.49 -6.12 12.92
C TYR A 429 -1.97 -6.10 13.38
N PRO A 430 -3.00 -6.34 12.53
CA PRO A 430 -4.40 -6.29 12.97
C PRO A 430 -4.75 -7.15 14.21
N PRO A 431 -4.08 -8.28 14.52
CA PRO A 431 -4.33 -9.02 15.75
C PRO A 431 -3.96 -8.26 17.04
N ILE A 432 -3.07 -7.27 16.95
CA ILE A 432 -2.53 -6.53 18.12
C ILE A 432 -2.74 -5.01 18.04
N CYS A 433 -3.28 -4.49 16.92
CA CYS A 433 -3.47 -3.06 16.73
C CYS A 433 -4.70 -2.77 15.84
N ASP A 434 -5.58 -1.88 16.31
CA ASP A 434 -6.78 -1.45 15.59
C ASP A 434 -6.55 -0.26 14.64
N HIS A 435 -5.47 0.51 14.86
CA HIS A 435 -5.20 1.72 14.09
C HIS A 435 -3.89 1.60 13.31
N ILE A 436 -4.01 1.26 12.04
CA ILE A 436 -2.88 1.08 11.12
C ILE A 436 -3.01 2.11 10.00
N CYS A 437 -2.04 3.00 9.89
CA CYS A 437 -1.94 4.02 8.86
C CYS A 437 -0.74 3.73 7.95
N ARG A 438 -0.94 3.81 6.64
CA ARG A 438 0.10 3.56 5.62
C ARG A 438 0.33 4.83 4.84
N PHE A 439 1.54 5.38 4.97
CA PHE A 439 1.88 6.64 4.32
C PHE A 439 3.38 6.74 4.06
N SER A 440 3.75 6.64 2.80
CA SER A 440 5.10 6.95 2.32
C SER A 440 5.30 8.46 2.29
N CYS A 441 6.31 8.95 3.00
CA CYS A 441 6.55 10.36 3.29
C CYS A 441 7.11 11.13 2.08
N MET A 442 6.48 10.99 0.92
CA MET A 442 6.96 11.57 -0.34
C MET A 442 5.84 11.95 -1.29
N GLN A 443 6.18 12.80 -2.25
CA GLN A 443 5.29 13.12 -3.37
C GLN A 443 5.62 12.23 -4.56
N LEU A 444 4.63 11.49 -5.05
CA LEU A 444 4.76 10.55 -6.17
C LEU A 444 3.82 10.95 -7.32
N ASP A 445 4.37 11.51 -8.37
CA ASP A 445 3.66 11.66 -9.65
C ASP A 445 3.55 10.31 -10.37
N LYS A 446 2.85 10.28 -11.51
CA LYS A 446 2.65 9.05 -12.27
C LYS A 446 3.96 8.41 -12.74
N GLU A 447 4.96 9.22 -13.10
CA GLU A 447 6.27 8.71 -13.51
C GLU A 447 6.96 8.01 -12.34
N GLN A 448 6.99 8.66 -11.17
CA GLN A 448 7.63 8.12 -9.97
C GLN A 448 6.94 6.85 -9.47
N ARG A 449 5.60 6.80 -9.46
CA ARG A 449 4.86 5.56 -9.13
C ARG A 449 5.20 4.39 -10.06
N ASN A 450 5.48 4.67 -11.34
CA ASN A 450 5.87 3.64 -12.31
C ASN A 450 7.33 3.17 -12.17
N MET A 451 8.16 3.86 -11.37
CA MET A 451 9.54 3.46 -11.09
C MET A 451 9.65 2.43 -9.96
N ILE A 452 8.65 2.36 -9.09
CA ILE A 452 8.59 1.35 -8.02
C ILE A 452 8.63 -0.04 -8.69
N HIS A 453 9.54 -0.91 -8.23
CA HIS A 453 9.83 -2.23 -8.81
C HIS A 453 10.30 -2.22 -10.29
N ASN A 454 10.62 -1.04 -10.84
CA ASN A 454 11.05 -0.90 -12.23
C ASN A 454 12.48 -0.34 -12.32
N TYR A 455 12.97 -0.15 -13.54
CA TYR A 455 14.28 0.45 -13.80
C TYR A 455 14.30 1.95 -13.52
N ASN A 456 15.49 2.47 -13.23
CA ASN A 456 15.74 3.91 -13.06
C ASN A 456 14.99 4.54 -11.87
N GLU A 457 14.76 3.77 -10.82
CA GLU A 457 14.24 4.28 -9.56
C GLU A 457 15.13 5.37 -9.00
N ARG A 458 14.53 6.48 -8.57
CA ARG A 458 15.24 7.67 -8.10
C ARG A 458 14.33 8.59 -7.30
N ILE A 459 14.90 9.35 -6.38
CA ILE A 459 14.19 10.34 -5.56
C ILE A 459 14.77 11.74 -5.75
N LYS A 460 13.92 12.76 -5.80
CA LYS A 460 14.35 14.16 -5.84
C LYS A 460 14.98 14.55 -4.50
N LEU A 461 16.15 15.19 -4.50
CA LEU A 461 16.90 15.54 -3.28
C LEU A 461 16.07 16.32 -2.24
N PRO A 462 15.22 17.32 -2.60
CA PRO A 462 14.42 18.02 -1.62
C PRO A 462 13.42 17.12 -0.86
N MET A 463 12.92 16.04 -1.49
CA MET A 463 11.96 15.11 -0.86
C MET A 463 12.56 14.33 0.31
N ILE A 464 13.90 14.16 0.33
CA ILE A 464 14.60 13.48 1.42
C ILE A 464 14.39 14.26 2.74
N GLY A 465 14.62 15.58 2.70
CA GLY A 465 14.39 16.44 3.88
C GLY A 465 12.92 16.59 4.25
N GLU A 466 12.01 16.55 3.28
CA GLU A 466 10.56 16.56 3.55
C GLU A 466 10.12 15.29 4.28
N CYS A 467 10.64 14.12 3.90
CA CYS A 467 10.37 12.87 4.58
C CYS A 467 10.81 12.91 6.06
N VAL A 468 12.03 13.36 6.32
CA VAL A 468 12.53 13.52 7.70
C VAL A 468 11.68 14.52 8.48
N THR A 469 11.29 15.64 7.85
CA THR A 469 10.40 16.64 8.44
C THR A 469 9.05 16.05 8.84
N PHE A 470 8.50 15.16 8.02
CA PHE A 470 7.27 14.45 8.35
C PHE A 470 7.42 13.61 9.62
N TYR A 471 8.48 12.81 9.75
CA TYR A 471 8.69 11.97 10.94
C TYR A 471 8.98 12.82 12.18
N LEU A 472 9.69 13.93 12.06
CA LEU A 472 9.87 14.90 13.17
C LEU A 472 8.52 15.47 13.63
N ASN A 473 7.65 15.85 12.68
CA ASN A 473 6.30 16.32 12.99
C ASN A 473 5.43 15.21 13.59
N LEU A 474 5.53 13.98 13.10
CA LEU A 474 4.78 12.82 13.60
C LEU A 474 5.20 12.50 15.05
N ILE A 475 6.49 12.32 15.31
CA ILE A 475 7.01 11.99 16.67
C ILE A 475 6.58 13.05 17.69
N ARG A 476 6.51 14.33 17.31
CA ARG A 476 6.03 15.40 18.19
C ARG A 476 4.51 15.36 18.46
N THR A 477 3.75 14.55 17.75
CA THR A 477 2.31 14.34 17.98
C THR A 477 2.01 13.08 18.76
N LEU A 478 3.00 12.19 18.91
CA LEU A 478 2.88 10.93 19.65
C LEU A 478 3.06 11.15 21.15
#